data_ae11040d89ad03a1ced0653a0ee3aabf
#
_entry.id   ae11040d89ad03a1ced0653a0ee3aabf
#
_cell.length_a   1.000
_cell.length_b   1.000
_cell.length_c   1.000
_cell.angle_alpha   90.00
_cell.angle_beta   90.00
_cell.angle_gamma   90.00
#
_symmetry.space_group_name_H-M   'P 1'
#
loop_
_entity.id
_entity.type
_entity.pdbx_description
1 polymer ?
#
loop_
_entity_poly.entity_id
_entity_poly.type
_entity_poly.pdbx_seq_one_letter_code
_entity_poly.pdbx_strand_id
1 'polypeptide(L)'
;MKLKNFCLLALCLLCANHRAFADDKDEPVQRWAIQAGFGGTTLYDNTPDGQDFYMGDEEGNYFSLSADYFLNDRLALTGGLYYAQEGIATYLASGIGLKKVNMLGVEGGIKWYFFPKKWIVQPHIGALLQPNCLNLGRMRGSERHELSSAYPGSHVQMDYDVQCPALAFKPRIGADIHLFSTVSLCVAYDLSFGFWGHHRADMRFLDLPMTGQVCHYKTGNMRSTISLGVKVDFPTKSISPKTFNNLLYILSTWIESKARH
;
A
#
# COMPACT_ATOMS: atom_id res chain seq x y z
N MET A 1 8.06 -2.93 18.48
CA MET A 1 7.41 -1.94 19.36
C MET A 1 6.28 -2.65 20.12
N LYS A 2 6.27 -2.68 21.46
CA LYS A 2 5.28 -3.48 22.22
C LYS A 2 3.89 -2.85 22.08
N LEU A 3 2.86 -3.66 21.83
CA LEU A 3 1.45 -3.26 21.66
C LEU A 3 0.96 -2.25 22.74
N LYS A 4 1.44 -2.40 23.97
CA LYS A 4 1.15 -1.47 25.09
C LYS A 4 1.56 -0.02 24.81
N ASN A 5 2.70 0.20 24.14
CA ASN A 5 3.17 1.55 23.83
C ASN A 5 2.35 2.20 22.70
N PHE A 6 1.83 1.38 21.77
CA PHE A 6 0.95 1.85 20.72
C PHE A 6 -0.42 2.27 21.27
N CYS A 7 -1.00 1.48 22.20
CA CYS A 7 -2.24 1.82 22.88
C CYS A 7 -2.11 3.09 23.73
N LEU A 8 -0.97 3.27 24.40
CA LEU A 8 -0.73 4.47 25.22
C LEU A 8 -0.59 5.73 24.34
N LEU A 9 0.11 5.62 23.22
CA LEU A 9 0.25 6.72 22.24
C LEU A 9 -1.12 7.08 21.63
N ALA A 10 -1.93 6.10 21.26
CA ALA A 10 -3.28 6.30 20.75
C ALA A 10 -4.19 6.96 21.82
N LEU A 11 -4.09 6.55 23.07
CA LEU A 11 -4.84 7.13 24.17
C LEU A 11 -4.41 8.59 24.46
N CYS A 12 -3.11 8.88 24.44
CA CYS A 12 -2.58 10.25 24.59
C CYS A 12 -3.03 11.16 23.43
N LEU A 13 -3.05 10.66 22.20
CA LEU A 13 -3.56 11.38 21.03
C LEU A 13 -5.07 11.64 21.15
N LEU A 14 -5.84 10.70 21.67
CA LEU A 14 -7.27 10.88 21.93
C LEU A 14 -7.53 11.91 23.04
N CYS A 15 -6.72 11.93 24.09
CA CYS A 15 -6.85 12.91 25.19
C CYS A 15 -6.42 14.32 24.76
N ALA A 16 -5.43 14.45 23.87
CA ALA A 16 -4.98 15.74 23.33
C ALA A 16 -6.06 16.45 22.48
N ASN A 17 -7.01 15.68 21.95
CA ASN A 17 -8.11 16.22 21.12
C ASN A 17 -9.07 17.17 21.84
N HIS A 18 -9.15 17.12 23.18
CA HIS A 18 -10.17 17.90 23.92
C HIS A 18 -9.88 19.40 24.04
N ARG A 19 -8.69 19.90 23.69
CA ARG A 19 -8.29 21.29 23.95
C ARG A 19 -7.95 22.15 22.73
N ALA A 20 -8.04 21.62 21.53
CA ALA A 20 -7.47 22.30 20.35
C ALA A 20 -8.44 23.13 19.49
N PHE A 21 -9.73 23.08 19.74
CA PHE A 21 -10.70 23.70 18.84
C PHE A 21 -11.64 24.69 19.57
N ALA A 22 -11.24 25.96 19.56
CA ALA A 22 -12.17 27.06 19.75
C ALA A 22 -13.11 27.11 18.54
N ASP A 23 -14.40 27.23 18.81
CA ASP A 23 -15.49 27.28 17.84
C ASP A 23 -15.39 28.61 17.03
N ASP A 24 -14.68 28.60 15.92
CA ASP A 24 -14.58 29.75 15.03
C ASP A 24 -15.70 29.62 13.99
N LYS A 25 -16.81 30.31 14.24
CA LYS A 25 -18.06 30.23 13.47
C LYS A 25 -17.96 30.73 12.02
N ASP A 26 -16.86 31.36 11.65
CA ASP A 26 -16.66 32.01 10.34
C ASP A 26 -15.66 31.29 9.40
N GLU A 27 -15.25 30.07 9.72
CA GLU A 27 -14.29 29.36 8.90
C GLU A 27 -14.92 28.76 7.63
N PRO A 28 -14.28 28.89 6.47
CA PRO A 28 -14.78 28.32 5.23
C PRO A 28 -14.82 26.79 5.32
N VAL A 29 -15.95 26.21 4.92
CA VAL A 29 -16.14 24.76 4.91
C VAL A 29 -15.20 24.12 3.89
N GLN A 30 -14.23 23.35 4.37
CA GLN A 30 -13.29 22.60 3.52
C GLN A 30 -13.97 21.36 2.95
N ARG A 31 -14.38 21.44 1.68
CA ARG A 31 -15.09 20.34 1.00
C ARG A 31 -14.17 19.45 0.15
N TRP A 32 -13.00 19.95 -0.20
CA TRP A 32 -12.06 19.23 -1.05
C TRP A 32 -10.78 18.91 -0.30
N ALA A 33 -10.19 17.78 -0.61
CA ALA A 33 -8.83 17.47 -0.21
C ALA A 33 -8.11 16.75 -1.35
N ILE A 34 -6.79 16.94 -1.44
CA ILE A 34 -5.91 16.19 -2.33
C ILE A 34 -4.98 15.37 -1.46
N GLN A 35 -4.82 14.11 -1.80
CA GLN A 35 -3.98 13.16 -1.08
C GLN A 35 -2.97 12.53 -2.03
N ALA A 36 -1.70 12.53 -1.66
CA ALA A 36 -0.65 11.74 -2.29
C ALA A 36 -0.21 10.65 -1.31
N GLY A 37 -0.14 9.41 -1.76
CA GLY A 37 0.22 8.26 -0.95
C GLY A 37 1.28 7.39 -1.60
N PHE A 38 2.08 6.73 -0.79
CA PHE A 38 3.02 5.69 -1.21
C PHE A 38 2.98 4.53 -0.22
N GLY A 39 3.36 3.34 -0.67
CA GLY A 39 3.31 2.15 0.20
C GLY A 39 3.88 0.91 -0.44
N GLY A 40 3.76 -0.19 0.29
CA GLY A 40 4.07 -1.53 -0.18
C GLY A 40 2.81 -2.34 -0.40
N THR A 41 2.82 -3.19 -1.41
CA THR A 41 1.76 -4.16 -1.68
C THR A 41 2.34 -5.57 -1.69
N THR A 42 1.59 -6.50 -1.13
CA THR A 42 1.94 -7.92 -1.06
C THR A 42 0.77 -8.77 -1.53
N LEU A 43 1.02 -9.72 -2.41
CA LEU A 43 0.02 -10.73 -2.80
C LEU A 43 -0.14 -11.77 -1.69
N TYR A 44 -1.32 -12.35 -1.55
CA TYR A 44 -1.51 -13.50 -0.68
C TYR A 44 -1.19 -14.78 -1.45
N ASP A 45 -0.20 -15.50 -0.95
CA ASP A 45 0.26 -16.77 -1.49
C ASP A 45 -0.56 -17.95 -0.93
N ASN A 46 -0.80 -18.93 -1.80
CA ASN A 46 -1.40 -20.22 -1.45
C ASN A 46 -0.39 -21.38 -1.66
N THR A 47 0.91 -21.09 -1.64
CA THR A 47 1.93 -22.14 -1.78
C THR A 47 1.96 -23.02 -0.54
N PRO A 48 2.00 -24.35 -0.67
CA PRO A 48 2.11 -25.24 0.49
C PRO A 48 3.44 -25.03 1.22
N ASP A 49 3.36 -24.92 2.55
CA ASP A 49 4.56 -24.84 3.41
C ASP A 49 5.44 -26.10 3.24
N GLY A 50 6.75 -25.91 3.24
CA GLY A 50 7.73 -26.99 3.37
C GLY A 50 8.39 -27.48 2.08
N GLN A 51 8.36 -26.71 1.00
CA GLN A 51 9.14 -27.01 -0.20
C GLN A 51 10.49 -26.26 -0.18
N ASP A 52 11.59 -26.96 -0.41
CA ASP A 52 12.95 -26.38 -0.51
C ASP A 52 13.10 -25.44 -1.72
N PHE A 53 12.21 -25.60 -2.70
CA PHE A 53 12.09 -24.75 -3.89
C PHE A 53 10.66 -24.27 -3.98
N TYR A 54 10.46 -23.00 -3.76
CA TYR A 54 9.12 -22.42 -3.85
C TYR A 54 9.14 -21.12 -4.68
N MET A 55 8.01 -20.82 -5.21
CA MET A 55 7.72 -19.54 -5.83
C MET A 55 6.81 -18.81 -4.87
N GLY A 56 7.19 -17.59 -4.56
CA GLY A 56 6.44 -16.76 -3.61
C GLY A 56 6.11 -15.42 -4.20
N ASP A 57 5.40 -14.64 -3.42
CA ASP A 57 5.08 -13.28 -3.75
C ASP A 57 6.22 -12.34 -3.42
N GLU A 58 6.40 -11.35 -4.26
CA GLU A 58 7.34 -10.27 -4.04
C GLU A 58 6.60 -9.02 -3.62
N GLU A 59 7.16 -8.31 -2.66
CA GLU A 59 6.67 -7.00 -2.28
C GLU A 59 6.77 -6.04 -3.46
N GLY A 60 5.67 -5.37 -3.76
CA GLY A 60 5.58 -4.34 -4.78
C GLY A 60 5.47 -2.95 -4.19
N ASN A 61 5.73 -1.95 -5.01
CA ASN A 61 5.51 -0.55 -4.64
C ASN A 61 4.09 -0.13 -5.03
N TYR A 62 3.52 0.76 -4.21
CA TYR A 62 2.23 1.38 -4.46
C TYR A 62 2.35 2.90 -4.35
N PHE A 63 1.78 3.61 -5.33
CA PHE A 63 1.67 5.07 -5.34
C PHE A 63 0.25 5.47 -5.70
N SER A 64 -0.28 6.49 -5.05
CA SER A 64 -1.59 7.03 -5.36
C SER A 64 -1.63 8.55 -5.29
N LEU A 65 -2.45 9.14 -6.17
CA LEU A 65 -2.81 10.55 -6.13
C LEU A 65 -4.33 10.62 -6.24
N SER A 66 -5.00 11.06 -5.18
CA SER A 66 -6.46 11.09 -5.11
C SER A 66 -6.99 12.42 -4.59
N ALA A 67 -8.23 12.69 -4.92
CA ALA A 67 -8.99 13.80 -4.38
C ALA A 67 -10.19 13.26 -3.60
N ASP A 68 -10.47 13.86 -2.46
CA ASP A 68 -11.64 13.59 -1.64
C ASP A 68 -12.61 14.79 -1.76
N TYR A 69 -13.90 14.49 -1.95
CA TYR A 69 -14.98 15.47 -1.87
C TYR A 69 -15.90 15.12 -0.71
N PHE A 70 -15.92 15.96 0.31
CA PHE A 70 -16.73 15.77 1.51
C PHE A 70 -18.19 16.15 1.25
N LEU A 71 -19.07 15.16 1.27
CA LEU A 71 -20.52 15.34 1.22
C LEU A 71 -21.04 15.94 2.53
N ASN A 72 -20.44 15.51 3.63
CA ASN A 72 -20.66 16.02 4.99
C ASN A 72 -19.39 15.77 5.84
N ASP A 73 -19.43 16.12 7.12
CA ASP A 73 -18.27 16.00 8.03
C ASP A 73 -17.73 14.58 8.22
N ARG A 74 -18.47 13.55 7.77
CA ARG A 74 -18.11 12.14 7.97
C ARG A 74 -18.05 11.32 6.69
N LEU A 75 -18.61 11.80 5.60
CA LEU A 75 -18.70 11.05 4.34
C LEU A 75 -17.99 11.80 3.23
N ALA A 76 -17.03 11.16 2.60
CA ALA A 76 -16.33 11.68 1.43
C ALA A 76 -16.44 10.71 0.25
N LEU A 77 -16.59 11.28 -0.95
CA LEU A 77 -16.29 10.61 -2.20
C LEU A 77 -14.79 10.73 -2.46
N THR A 78 -14.15 9.67 -2.90
CA THR A 78 -12.73 9.68 -3.26
C THR A 78 -12.55 9.20 -4.68
N GLY A 79 -11.60 9.79 -5.39
CA GLY A 79 -11.25 9.37 -6.73
C GLY A 79 -9.84 9.81 -7.11
N GLY A 80 -9.13 9.01 -7.89
CA GLY A 80 -7.76 9.33 -8.23
C GLY A 80 -7.10 8.33 -9.17
N LEU A 81 -5.78 8.46 -9.27
CA LEU A 81 -4.90 7.60 -10.04
C LEU A 81 -4.07 6.74 -9.08
N TYR A 82 -3.77 5.53 -9.49
CA TYR A 82 -2.82 4.69 -8.77
C TYR A 82 -1.83 4.02 -9.73
N TYR A 83 -0.64 3.77 -9.20
CA TYR A 83 0.37 2.91 -9.78
C TYR A 83 0.74 1.84 -8.76
N ALA A 84 0.81 0.60 -9.20
CA ALA A 84 1.23 -0.51 -8.35
C ALA A 84 2.14 -1.45 -9.13
N GLN A 85 3.06 -2.09 -8.41
CA GLN A 85 3.86 -3.19 -8.90
C GLN A 85 3.42 -4.48 -8.22
N GLU A 86 3.39 -5.56 -8.96
CA GLU A 86 3.21 -6.91 -8.44
C GLU A 86 4.33 -7.79 -8.99
N GLY A 87 4.78 -8.76 -8.24
CA GLY A 87 5.88 -9.60 -8.64
C GLY A 87 5.70 -11.06 -8.24
N ILE A 88 6.40 -11.91 -8.98
CA ILE A 88 6.65 -13.29 -8.61
C ILE A 88 8.13 -13.41 -8.28
N ALA A 89 8.43 -13.90 -7.08
CA ALA A 89 9.77 -14.27 -6.68
C ALA A 89 9.93 -15.79 -6.84
N THR A 90 11.03 -16.22 -7.42
CA THR A 90 11.44 -17.62 -7.43
C THR A 90 12.57 -17.79 -6.44
N TYR A 91 12.32 -18.55 -5.41
CA TYR A 91 13.34 -18.90 -4.41
C TYR A 91 14.02 -20.20 -4.85
N LEU A 92 15.02 -20.03 -5.70
CA LEU A 92 15.97 -21.08 -6.02
C LEU A 92 17.13 -20.95 -5.04
N ALA A 93 17.72 -22.03 -4.60
CA ALA A 93 18.84 -22.03 -3.65
C ALA A 93 20.05 -21.17 -4.11
N SER A 94 20.13 -20.76 -5.38
CA SER A 94 21.18 -19.90 -5.98
C SER A 94 20.83 -18.43 -6.11
N GLY A 95 19.59 -18.04 -5.86
CA GLY A 95 19.19 -16.66 -6.03
C GLY A 95 17.69 -16.48 -6.21
N ILE A 96 17.27 -15.22 -6.15
CA ILE A 96 15.89 -14.81 -6.32
C ILE A 96 15.73 -14.31 -7.75
N GLY A 97 14.94 -15.02 -8.56
CA GLY A 97 14.49 -14.51 -9.87
C GLY A 97 13.24 -13.68 -9.69
N LEU A 98 13.34 -12.35 -9.85
CA LEU A 98 12.21 -11.43 -9.69
C LEU A 98 11.59 -11.11 -11.04
N LYS A 99 10.28 -11.30 -11.15
CA LYS A 99 9.47 -10.84 -12.28
C LYS A 99 8.41 -9.87 -11.76
N LYS A 100 8.51 -8.60 -12.17
CA LYS A 100 7.58 -7.54 -11.73
C LYS A 100 6.74 -7.08 -12.90
N VAL A 101 5.45 -6.92 -12.66
CA VAL A 101 4.49 -6.32 -13.58
C VAL A 101 3.95 -5.02 -12.98
N ASN A 102 3.73 -4.05 -13.84
CA ASN A 102 3.28 -2.73 -13.45
C ASN A 102 1.80 -2.56 -13.80
N MET A 103 1.07 -1.91 -12.90
CA MET A 103 -0.31 -1.51 -13.11
C MET A 103 -0.44 -0.01 -12.99
N LEU A 104 -1.18 0.59 -13.89
CA LEU A 104 -1.61 1.97 -13.81
C LEU A 104 -3.11 2.03 -14.05
N GLY A 105 -3.83 2.65 -13.15
CA GLY A 105 -5.27 2.72 -13.24
C GLY A 105 -5.85 3.91 -12.50
N VAL A 106 -7.17 3.92 -12.45
CA VAL A 106 -7.93 4.86 -11.64
C VAL A 106 -8.51 4.14 -10.42
N GLU A 107 -8.76 4.88 -9.37
CA GLU A 107 -9.50 4.39 -8.22
C GLU A 107 -10.62 5.35 -7.87
N GLY A 108 -11.73 4.82 -7.38
CA GLY A 108 -12.84 5.65 -6.94
C GLY A 108 -13.71 4.92 -5.94
N GLY A 109 -14.31 5.67 -5.03
CA GLY A 109 -15.15 5.07 -3.99
C GLY A 109 -15.59 6.06 -2.93
N ILE A 110 -15.81 5.52 -1.73
CA ILE A 110 -16.31 6.26 -0.58
C ILE A 110 -15.40 6.03 0.63
N LYS A 111 -15.29 7.07 1.47
CA LYS A 111 -14.67 7.01 2.80
C LYS A 111 -15.67 7.47 3.84
N TRP A 112 -15.80 6.75 4.92
CA TRP A 112 -16.63 7.13 6.06
C TRP A 112 -15.77 7.30 7.30
N TYR A 113 -15.79 8.51 7.86
CA TYR A 113 -15.03 8.93 9.03
C TYR A 113 -15.87 8.72 10.30
N PHE A 114 -15.27 8.09 11.30
CA PHE A 114 -15.95 7.84 12.59
C PHE A 114 -16.20 9.13 13.38
N PHE A 115 -15.28 10.11 13.22
CA PHE A 115 -15.37 11.39 13.90
C PHE A 115 -15.53 12.55 12.92
N PRO A 116 -16.14 13.66 13.36
CA PRO A 116 -16.22 14.88 12.55
C PRO A 116 -14.85 15.42 12.17
N LYS A 117 -14.78 16.18 11.08
CA LYS A 117 -13.53 16.69 10.48
C LYS A 117 -12.64 17.51 11.41
N LYS A 118 -13.21 18.05 12.51
CA LYS A 118 -12.49 18.83 13.53
C LYS A 118 -11.56 18.03 14.47
N TRP A 119 -11.59 16.70 14.42
CA TRP A 119 -10.76 15.86 15.28
C TRP A 119 -9.34 15.74 14.71
N ILE A 120 -8.33 15.72 15.63
CA ILE A 120 -6.91 15.58 15.23
C ILE A 120 -6.66 14.22 14.55
N VAL A 121 -7.24 13.15 15.10
CA VAL A 121 -7.16 11.81 14.53
C VAL A 121 -8.53 11.42 14.00
N GLN A 122 -8.61 11.16 12.72
CA GLN A 122 -9.84 10.81 12.01
C GLN A 122 -9.74 9.40 11.45
N PRO A 123 -10.03 8.36 12.26
CA PRO A 123 -10.13 7.01 11.74
C PRO A 123 -11.30 6.91 10.76
N HIS A 124 -11.08 6.15 9.69
CA HIS A 124 -12.07 5.96 8.65
C HIS A 124 -12.05 4.54 8.09
N ILE A 125 -13.17 4.14 7.53
CA ILE A 125 -13.28 2.99 6.66
C ILE A 125 -13.65 3.45 5.26
N GLY A 126 -13.31 2.65 4.26
CA GLY A 126 -13.62 2.98 2.87
C GLY A 126 -13.84 1.73 2.03
N ALA A 127 -14.43 1.96 0.87
CA ALA A 127 -14.58 0.98 -0.17
C ALA A 127 -14.27 1.63 -1.51
N LEU A 128 -13.30 1.08 -2.22
CA LEU A 128 -12.81 1.60 -3.49
C LEU A 128 -12.97 0.54 -4.58
N LEU A 129 -13.20 1.00 -5.79
CA LEU A 129 -13.07 0.21 -7.02
C LEU A 129 -11.83 0.71 -7.76
N GLN A 130 -11.03 -0.22 -8.23
CA GLN A 130 -9.79 0.05 -8.96
C GLN A 130 -9.82 -0.63 -10.33
N PRO A 131 -10.40 -0.02 -11.38
CA PRO A 131 -10.19 -0.47 -12.74
C PRO A 131 -8.74 -0.22 -13.18
N ASN A 132 -8.12 -1.25 -13.76
CA ASN A 132 -6.80 -1.18 -14.36
C ASN A 132 -6.95 -0.71 -15.80
N CYS A 133 -6.65 0.56 -16.06
CA CYS A 133 -6.90 1.20 -17.36
C CYS A 133 -5.82 0.88 -18.41
N LEU A 134 -4.58 0.70 -17.95
CA LEU A 134 -3.46 0.36 -18.81
C LEU A 134 -2.99 -1.04 -18.44
N ASN A 135 -3.30 -2.01 -19.29
CA ASN A 135 -2.89 -3.40 -19.11
C ASN A 135 -1.40 -3.58 -19.42
N LEU A 136 -0.56 -2.81 -18.74
CA LEU A 136 0.90 -2.95 -18.73
C LEU A 136 1.33 -4.21 -17.96
N GLY A 137 0.37 -4.87 -17.33
CA GLY A 137 0.58 -5.91 -16.37
C GLY A 137 0.39 -7.33 -16.89
N ARG A 138 0.56 -7.59 -18.20
CA ARG A 138 0.63 -8.95 -18.71
C ARG A 138 2.07 -9.31 -19.01
N MET A 139 2.53 -10.40 -18.42
CA MET A 139 3.85 -10.94 -18.67
C MET A 139 3.73 -12.45 -18.88
N ARG A 140 4.25 -12.93 -20.00
CA ARG A 140 4.31 -14.36 -20.32
C ARG A 140 5.67 -14.69 -20.88
N GLY A 141 6.27 -15.75 -20.39
CA GLY A 141 7.59 -16.15 -20.86
C GLY A 141 8.03 -17.49 -20.31
N SER A 142 9.20 -17.89 -20.76
CA SER A 142 9.90 -19.09 -20.33
C SER A 142 11.37 -18.75 -20.13
N GLU A 143 11.92 -19.07 -18.98
CA GLU A 143 13.31 -18.77 -18.64
C GLU A 143 13.97 -20.01 -18.02
N ARG A 144 15.25 -20.17 -18.33
CA ARG A 144 16.08 -21.23 -17.78
C ARG A 144 17.03 -20.63 -16.75
N HIS A 145 17.04 -21.20 -15.54
CA HIS A 145 17.91 -20.80 -14.45
C HIS A 145 18.76 -21.99 -13.99
N GLU A 146 19.98 -21.70 -13.61
CA GLU A 146 20.83 -22.70 -12.94
C GLU A 146 20.39 -22.83 -11.48
N LEU A 147 20.25 -24.07 -11.02
CA LEU A 147 20.07 -24.36 -9.61
C LEU A 147 21.38 -24.00 -8.87
N SER A 148 21.36 -23.77 -7.60
CA SER A 148 22.46 -23.28 -6.79
C SER A 148 23.77 -24.05 -6.92
N SER A 149 24.81 -23.50 -6.29
CA SER A 149 26.12 -24.18 -6.07
C SER A 149 26.02 -25.53 -5.39
N ALA A 150 24.91 -25.84 -4.70
CA ALA A 150 24.64 -27.16 -4.13
C ALA A 150 24.29 -28.22 -5.20
N TYR A 151 23.87 -27.80 -6.38
CA TYR A 151 23.52 -28.68 -7.51
C TYR A 151 24.15 -28.14 -8.81
N PRO A 152 25.48 -28.15 -8.93
CA PRO A 152 26.18 -27.54 -10.06
C PRO A 152 25.80 -28.25 -11.38
N GLY A 153 25.53 -27.47 -12.39
CA GLY A 153 25.11 -27.96 -13.70
C GLY A 153 23.64 -28.39 -13.80
N SER A 154 22.88 -28.31 -12.71
CA SER A 154 21.43 -28.55 -12.75
C SER A 154 20.66 -27.31 -13.12
N HIS A 155 19.66 -27.46 -13.97
CA HIS A 155 18.85 -26.36 -14.46
C HIS A 155 17.36 -26.57 -14.21
N VAL A 156 16.67 -25.46 -14.09
CA VAL A 156 15.22 -25.41 -14.01
C VAL A 156 14.68 -24.50 -15.09
N GLN A 157 13.60 -24.91 -15.74
CA GLN A 157 12.84 -24.09 -16.64
C GLN A 157 11.62 -23.55 -15.93
N MET A 158 11.46 -22.24 -15.93
CA MET A 158 10.30 -21.54 -15.37
C MET A 158 9.44 -20.99 -16.50
N ASP A 159 8.24 -21.49 -16.63
CA ASP A 159 7.21 -20.99 -17.53
C ASP A 159 6.23 -20.15 -16.71
N TYR A 160 6.07 -18.86 -17.03
CA TYR A 160 5.21 -17.96 -16.27
C TYR A 160 4.16 -17.26 -17.15
N ASP A 161 2.95 -17.08 -16.60
CA ASP A 161 1.86 -16.29 -17.20
C ASP A 161 1.20 -15.47 -16.08
N VAL A 162 1.49 -14.18 -16.09
CA VAL A 162 1.01 -13.21 -15.11
C VAL A 162 0.11 -12.22 -15.81
N GLN A 163 -1.09 -12.08 -15.31
CA GLN A 163 -2.06 -11.08 -15.76
C GLN A 163 -2.66 -10.37 -14.52
N CYS A 164 -2.37 -9.08 -14.42
CA CYS A 164 -2.96 -8.26 -13.37
C CYS A 164 -4.47 -8.17 -13.52
N PRO A 165 -5.22 -8.05 -12.40
CA PRO A 165 -6.67 -7.91 -12.42
C PRO A 165 -7.12 -6.71 -13.26
N ALA A 166 -8.17 -6.88 -14.06
CA ALA A 166 -8.77 -5.78 -14.81
C ALA A 166 -9.57 -4.83 -13.90
N LEU A 167 -10.10 -5.37 -12.80
CA LEU A 167 -10.84 -4.62 -11.78
C LEU A 167 -10.49 -5.19 -10.41
N ALA A 168 -10.36 -4.33 -9.40
CA ALA A 168 -10.28 -4.78 -8.02
C ALA A 168 -11.30 -4.04 -7.15
N PHE A 169 -11.86 -4.75 -6.16
CA PHE A 169 -12.60 -4.18 -5.05
C PHE A 169 -11.67 -4.06 -3.85
N LYS A 170 -11.61 -2.88 -3.23
CA LYS A 170 -10.61 -2.53 -2.23
C LYS A 170 -11.26 -1.93 -0.98
N PRO A 171 -11.69 -2.76 -0.01
CA PRO A 171 -11.97 -2.27 1.33
C PRO A 171 -10.72 -1.68 1.98
N ARG A 172 -10.93 -0.57 2.68
CA ARG A 172 -9.88 0.23 3.32
C ARG A 172 -10.20 0.50 4.77
N ILE A 173 -9.20 0.43 5.62
CA ILE A 173 -9.22 1.00 6.97
C ILE A 173 -8.03 1.95 7.09
N GLY A 174 -8.24 3.13 7.67
CA GLY A 174 -7.17 4.11 7.78
C GLY A 174 -7.43 5.17 8.82
N ALA A 175 -6.49 6.07 8.94
CA ALA A 175 -6.60 7.24 9.79
C ALA A 175 -5.88 8.42 9.16
N ASP A 176 -6.51 9.59 9.22
CA ASP A 176 -5.92 10.87 8.89
C ASP A 176 -5.56 11.58 10.19
N ILE A 177 -4.33 12.01 10.33
CA ILE A 177 -3.80 12.68 11.51
C ILE A 177 -3.51 14.13 11.12
N HIS A 178 -4.32 15.06 11.61
CA HIS A 178 -4.12 16.49 11.36
C HIS A 178 -2.84 16.97 12.03
N LEU A 179 -1.89 17.42 11.23
CA LEU A 179 -0.64 18.00 11.71
C LEU A 179 -0.81 19.50 11.97
N PHE A 180 -1.48 20.19 11.06
CA PHE A 180 -1.86 21.60 11.18
C PHE A 180 -3.04 21.87 10.23
N SER A 181 -3.66 23.01 10.37
CA SER A 181 -5.02 23.40 9.90
C SER A 181 -5.52 22.82 8.58
N THR A 182 -4.64 22.51 7.64
CA THR A 182 -5.00 22.01 6.29
C THR A 182 -4.23 20.78 5.86
N VAL A 183 -3.23 20.34 6.64
CA VAL A 183 -2.35 19.23 6.27
C VAL A 183 -2.50 18.08 7.24
N SER A 184 -2.73 16.90 6.70
CA SER A 184 -2.83 15.66 7.47
C SER A 184 -1.85 14.61 6.98
N LEU A 185 -1.34 13.81 7.89
CA LEU A 185 -0.66 12.55 7.58
C LEU A 185 -1.72 11.47 7.49
N CYS A 186 -1.70 10.69 6.41
CA CYS A 186 -2.64 9.60 6.19
C CYS A 186 -1.92 8.26 6.32
N VAL A 187 -2.55 7.32 7.02
CA VAL A 187 -2.11 5.93 7.11
C VAL A 187 -3.28 5.06 6.68
N ALA A 188 -3.07 4.12 5.77
CA ALA A 188 -4.13 3.21 5.37
C ALA A 188 -3.61 1.78 5.18
N TYR A 189 -4.48 0.84 5.50
CA TYR A 189 -4.37 -0.56 5.15
C TYR A 189 -5.53 -0.94 4.25
N ASP A 190 -5.20 -1.47 3.09
CA ASP A 190 -6.13 -1.88 2.07
C ASP A 190 -6.05 -3.38 1.86
N LEU A 191 -7.19 -4.02 1.70
CA LEU A 191 -7.31 -5.39 1.25
C LEU A 191 -7.98 -5.38 -0.12
N SER A 192 -7.28 -5.86 -1.15
CA SER A 192 -7.75 -5.79 -2.53
C SER A 192 -8.15 -7.17 -3.04
N PHE A 193 -9.34 -7.26 -3.61
CA PHE A 193 -9.87 -8.47 -4.27
C PHE A 193 -9.93 -8.21 -5.77
N GLY A 194 -9.02 -8.83 -6.52
CA GLY A 194 -8.93 -8.65 -7.96
C GLY A 194 -9.82 -9.60 -8.75
N PHE A 195 -10.38 -9.11 -9.84
CA PHE A 195 -11.20 -9.86 -10.78
C PHE A 195 -10.53 -9.90 -12.15
N TRP A 196 -10.69 -11.04 -12.84
CA TRP A 196 -10.17 -11.26 -14.21
C TRP A 196 -8.65 -11.12 -14.33
N GLY A 197 -7.94 -11.58 -13.32
CA GLY A 197 -6.48 -11.69 -13.32
C GLY A 197 -6.03 -13.09 -12.91
N HIS A 198 -4.78 -13.40 -13.13
CA HIS A 198 -4.14 -14.62 -12.63
C HIS A 198 -2.62 -14.48 -12.57
N HIS A 199 -2.02 -15.18 -11.62
CA HIS A 199 -0.58 -15.35 -11.52
C HIS A 199 -0.30 -16.85 -11.50
N ARG A 200 0.36 -17.34 -12.55
CA ARG A 200 0.72 -18.75 -12.69
C ARG A 200 2.16 -18.85 -13.11
N ALA A 201 2.84 -19.82 -12.56
CA ALA A 201 4.14 -20.23 -13.03
C ALA A 201 4.37 -21.72 -12.78
N ASP A 202 5.01 -22.37 -13.70
CA ASP A 202 5.39 -23.75 -13.64
C ASP A 202 6.91 -23.84 -13.65
N MET A 203 7.49 -24.48 -12.63
CA MET A 203 8.92 -24.72 -12.53
C MET A 203 9.19 -26.18 -12.79
N ARG A 204 9.91 -26.49 -13.85
CA ARG A 204 10.25 -27.83 -14.29
C ARG A 204 11.74 -28.09 -14.14
N PHE A 205 12.09 -29.11 -13.42
CA PHE A 205 13.49 -29.55 -13.25
C PHE A 205 13.94 -30.33 -14.49
N LEU A 206 15.05 -29.91 -15.09
CA LEU A 206 15.54 -30.46 -16.37
C LEU A 206 16.59 -31.56 -16.17
N ASP A 207 17.30 -31.53 -15.06
CA ASP A 207 18.46 -32.37 -14.81
C ASP A 207 18.27 -33.26 -13.55
N LEU A 208 19.05 -34.35 -13.47
CA LEU A 208 19.07 -35.28 -12.33
C LEU A 208 19.54 -34.53 -11.05
N PRO A 209 19.05 -34.93 -9.86
CA PRO A 209 18.20 -36.12 -9.59
C PRO A 209 16.70 -35.86 -9.70
N MET A 210 16.28 -34.64 -10.01
CA MET A 210 14.87 -34.21 -9.96
C MET A 210 14.21 -34.12 -11.35
N THR A 211 14.82 -34.68 -12.38
CA THR A 211 14.33 -34.61 -13.77
C THR A 211 12.85 -34.97 -13.87
N GLY A 212 12.08 -34.07 -14.50
CA GLY A 212 10.66 -34.29 -14.76
C GLY A 212 9.73 -33.90 -13.61
N GLN A 213 10.25 -33.50 -12.44
CA GLN A 213 9.42 -32.90 -11.40
C GLN A 213 8.95 -31.50 -11.87
N VAL A 214 7.70 -31.19 -11.57
CA VAL A 214 7.10 -29.87 -11.89
C VAL A 214 6.48 -29.31 -10.60
N CYS A 215 6.91 -28.11 -10.24
CA CYS A 215 6.28 -27.34 -9.18
C CYS A 215 5.32 -26.33 -9.81
N HIS A 216 4.07 -26.35 -9.39
CA HIS A 216 3.03 -25.45 -9.86
C HIS A 216 2.82 -24.34 -8.84
N TYR A 217 2.91 -23.11 -9.31
CA TYR A 217 2.58 -21.93 -8.53
C TYR A 217 1.32 -21.27 -9.10
N LYS A 218 0.41 -20.96 -8.23
CA LYS A 218 -0.78 -20.18 -8.57
C LYS A 218 -1.18 -19.35 -7.35
N THR A 219 -1.14 -18.04 -7.48
CA THR A 219 -1.69 -17.15 -6.45
C THR A 219 -3.08 -16.66 -6.81
N GLY A 220 -3.85 -16.33 -5.78
CA GLY A 220 -5.09 -15.60 -5.93
C GLY A 220 -4.85 -14.13 -6.29
N ASN A 221 -5.92 -13.45 -6.70
CA ASN A 221 -5.87 -12.01 -6.99
C ASN A 221 -6.14 -11.16 -5.73
N MET A 222 -5.84 -11.70 -4.55
CA MET A 222 -5.99 -11.00 -3.28
C MET A 222 -4.65 -10.42 -2.86
N ARG A 223 -4.65 -9.16 -2.45
CA ARG A 223 -3.44 -8.46 -2.01
C ARG A 223 -3.74 -7.52 -0.86
N SER A 224 -2.74 -7.28 -0.04
CA SER A 224 -2.75 -6.24 0.98
C SER A 224 -1.85 -5.08 0.55
N THR A 225 -2.20 -3.87 0.96
CA THR A 225 -1.38 -2.67 0.74
C THR A 225 -1.35 -1.87 2.03
N ILE A 226 -0.15 -1.55 2.49
CA ILE A 226 0.05 -0.57 3.56
C ILE A 226 0.56 0.70 2.92
N SER A 227 -0.10 1.82 3.17
CA SER A 227 0.28 3.11 2.58
C SER A 227 0.36 4.21 3.62
N LEU A 228 1.29 5.12 3.38
CA LEU A 228 1.46 6.39 4.06
C LEU A 228 1.25 7.51 3.05
N GLY A 229 0.70 8.64 3.50
CA GLY A 229 0.46 9.74 2.58
C GLY A 229 0.32 11.07 3.29
N VAL A 230 0.24 12.10 2.46
CA VAL A 230 -0.05 13.47 2.90
C VAL A 230 -1.33 13.93 2.21
N LYS A 231 -2.23 14.49 3.00
CA LYS A 231 -3.49 15.08 2.53
C LYS A 231 -3.51 16.57 2.83
N VAL A 232 -3.98 17.36 1.86
CA VAL A 232 -4.15 18.80 1.98
C VAL A 232 -5.60 19.13 1.72
N ASP A 233 -6.25 19.77 2.70
CA ASP A 233 -7.64 20.22 2.62
C ASP A 233 -7.76 21.61 1.97
N PHE A 234 -8.81 21.81 1.17
CA PHE A 234 -9.11 23.09 0.48
C PHE A 234 -10.49 23.63 0.84
N PRO A 235 -10.67 24.97 0.95
CA PRO A 235 -9.61 25.97 0.85
C PRO A 235 -8.58 25.86 1.96
N THR A 236 -7.32 26.18 1.64
CA THR A 236 -6.24 26.16 2.62
C THR A 236 -6.42 27.29 3.63
N LYS A 237 -6.27 26.98 4.91
CA LYS A 237 -6.22 27.98 5.98
C LYS A 237 -4.79 28.50 6.12
N SER A 238 -4.64 29.76 6.45
CA SER A 238 -3.32 30.33 6.74
C SER A 238 -2.71 29.65 7.97
N ILE A 239 -1.50 29.13 7.82
CA ILE A 239 -0.76 28.58 8.95
C ILE A 239 -0.26 29.76 9.79
N SER A 240 -0.56 29.74 11.09
CA SER A 240 -0.03 30.79 11.96
C SER A 240 1.50 30.70 12.00
N PRO A 241 2.24 31.85 11.97
CA PRO A 241 3.71 31.86 12.02
C PRO A 241 4.26 31.07 13.23
N LYS A 242 3.55 31.09 14.35
CA LYS A 242 3.91 30.36 15.56
C LYS A 242 3.85 28.82 15.36
N THR A 243 2.81 28.34 14.70
CA THR A 243 2.65 26.91 14.40
C THR A 243 3.72 26.45 13.43
N PHE A 244 4.02 27.25 12.40
CA PHE A 244 5.07 26.94 11.42
C PHE A 244 6.46 26.87 12.09
N ASN A 245 6.80 27.82 12.92
CA ASN A 245 8.08 27.84 13.66
C ASN A 245 8.23 26.66 14.62
N ASN A 246 7.15 26.26 15.31
CA ASN A 246 7.17 25.09 16.18
C ASN A 246 7.43 23.81 15.38
N LEU A 247 6.86 23.71 14.19
CA LEU A 247 7.03 22.55 13.31
C LEU A 247 8.47 22.47 12.75
N LEU A 248 9.04 23.61 12.34
CA LEU A 248 10.44 23.70 11.95
C LEU A 248 11.38 23.28 13.10
N TYR A 249 11.08 23.71 14.32
CA TYR A 249 11.85 23.33 15.51
C TYR A 249 11.79 21.82 15.76
N ILE A 250 10.62 21.19 15.68
CA ILE A 250 10.45 19.74 15.85
C ILE A 250 11.24 18.99 14.75
N LEU A 251 11.12 19.42 13.49
CA LEU A 251 11.84 18.82 12.36
C LEU A 251 13.36 18.94 12.52
N SER A 252 13.86 20.11 12.89
CA SER A 252 15.30 20.31 13.09
C SER A 252 15.84 19.43 14.22
N THR A 253 15.13 19.36 15.35
CA THR A 253 15.49 18.50 16.48
C THR A 253 15.49 17.02 16.11
N TRP A 254 14.53 16.58 15.27
CA TRP A 254 14.48 15.22 14.79
C TRP A 254 15.64 14.87 13.85
N ILE A 255 15.97 15.78 12.91
CA ILE A 255 17.11 15.64 11.99
C ILE A 255 18.43 15.57 12.77
N GLU A 256 18.61 16.48 13.75
CA GLU A 256 19.80 16.48 14.59
C GLU A 256 19.94 15.21 15.43
N SER A 257 18.83 14.67 15.94
CA SER A 257 18.84 13.40 16.69
C SER A 257 19.26 12.21 15.81
N LYS A 258 18.86 12.21 14.53
CA LYS A 258 19.25 11.19 13.55
C LYS A 258 20.69 11.33 13.06
N ALA A 259 21.24 12.54 13.04
CA ALA A 259 22.61 12.78 12.61
C ALA A 259 23.66 12.41 13.67
N ARG A 260 23.24 12.16 14.91
CA ARG A 260 24.13 11.76 16.03
C ARG A 260 24.21 10.25 16.26
N HIS A 261 23.47 9.46 15.50
CA HIS A 261 23.51 7.99 15.46
C HIS A 261 23.99 7.50 14.09
#